data_ab440eaea2416f294ab8c83edf6d75b6
#
_entry.id   ab440eaea2416f294ab8c83edf6d75b6
#
_cell.length_a   1.000
_cell.length_b   1.000
_cell.length_c   1.000
_cell.angle_alpha   90.00
_cell.angle_beta   90.00
_cell.angle_gamma   90.00
#
_symmetry.space_group_name_H-M   'P 1'
#
loop_
_entity.id
_entity.type
_entity.pdbx_description
1 polymer ?
#
loop_
_entity_poly.entity_id
_entity_poly.type
_entity_poly.pdbx_seq_one_letter_code
_entity_poly.pdbx_strand_id
1 'polypeptide(L)'
;MAGEAHVLVFPLPAQGHLNCMLHFATGLLGAGLHVTFLHTDHNLHRLGRAASEAATASPRLRFLSVPDGLPDDDPRSVDSLAELMESMRTRASVAYRALLSSLCAGRAADGFPPVTCVVADGILPFAVDIPEELGVPAIAFRTVSASAVLAYLSVPRLVELGELPFPEGGELDEPVRGVPGMESFLRRRDLPIQCRHFTKTHDDPVLQTAVAGTVHSRKARALLFNTAMSLERSALAQIKPHMRDVFAIGPLHAISPAPAVATSLWREDDGCMAWLDGQADRSVVYVSLGSLAVISKEQFKEFLSGLVATGFPFLWVLRPDMVGASQEAALQDAINAVGNNKASVVPWVPQRDVLRHRAVGCFLTHNGWNSTLEGIVEGMPMVCWPFFADQQINSRLVGAVWRTGLDMKDVCDRAVVERMVREAMESAEIRGSAQALAQQVKRDITEGGSSATEFKRLVKFIKDLSMSSARPGLSNDESLREKNLKK
;
A
#
# COMPACT_ATOMS: atom_id res chain seq x y z
N MET A 1 5.57 -1.69 37.73
CA MET A 1 6.09 -0.97 36.54
C MET A 1 5.12 -1.27 35.42
N ALA A 2 4.57 -0.26 34.76
CA ALA A 2 3.78 -0.48 33.55
C ALA A 2 4.70 -1.17 32.51
N GLY A 3 4.29 -2.32 31.97
CA GLY A 3 5.08 -3.06 31.00
C GLY A 3 5.38 -2.20 29.78
N GLU A 4 6.58 -2.28 29.26
CA GLU A 4 6.96 -1.59 28.02
C GLU A 4 6.13 -2.17 26.86
N ALA A 5 5.44 -1.31 26.11
CA ALA A 5 4.65 -1.75 24.97
C ALA A 5 5.55 -2.24 23.84
N HIS A 6 5.30 -3.46 23.38
CA HIS A 6 6.04 -4.09 22.30
C HIS A 6 5.09 -4.58 21.22
N VAL A 7 5.26 -4.04 20.02
CA VAL A 7 4.42 -4.33 18.86
C VAL A 7 5.16 -5.25 17.88
N LEU A 8 4.52 -6.37 17.54
CA LEU A 8 4.94 -7.17 16.38
C LEU A 8 4.20 -6.65 15.16
N VAL A 9 4.93 -6.24 14.11
CA VAL A 9 4.40 -5.77 12.84
C VAL A 9 4.59 -6.85 11.78
N PHE A 10 3.51 -7.34 11.18
CA PHE A 10 3.54 -8.44 10.21
C PHE A 10 2.87 -8.05 8.88
N PRO A 11 3.64 -7.57 7.88
CA PRO A 11 3.15 -7.27 6.53
C PRO A 11 2.97 -8.51 5.66
N LEU A 12 2.15 -8.39 4.62
CA LEU A 12 2.26 -9.25 3.44
C LEU A 12 3.67 -9.04 2.82
N PRO A 13 4.37 -10.12 2.38
CA PRO A 13 5.74 -10.01 1.89
C PRO A 13 5.88 -9.40 0.48
N ALA A 14 5.10 -8.39 0.16
CA ALA A 14 5.15 -7.61 -1.06
C ALA A 14 5.70 -6.21 -0.81
N GLN A 15 6.51 -5.67 -1.75
CA GLN A 15 7.24 -4.40 -1.60
C GLN A 15 6.37 -3.25 -1.09
N GLY A 16 5.17 -3.05 -1.67
CA GLY A 16 4.28 -1.96 -1.26
C GLY A 16 3.78 -2.09 0.18
N HIS A 17 3.52 -3.31 0.65
CA HIS A 17 3.08 -3.59 2.01
C HIS A 17 4.23 -3.42 3.01
N LEU A 18 5.41 -3.94 2.67
CA LEU A 18 6.62 -3.80 3.48
C LEU A 18 6.96 -2.33 3.72
N ASN A 19 7.01 -1.52 2.67
CA ASN A 19 7.35 -0.10 2.77
C ASN A 19 6.38 0.66 3.66
N CYS A 20 5.08 0.49 3.42
CA CYS A 20 4.05 1.16 4.19
C CYS A 20 4.13 0.82 5.68
N MET A 21 4.23 -0.49 6.00
CA MET A 21 4.26 -0.95 7.38
C MET A 21 5.62 -0.70 8.07
N LEU A 22 6.70 -0.53 7.31
CA LEU A 22 7.99 -0.11 7.87
C LEU A 22 8.00 1.37 8.25
N HIS A 23 7.36 2.25 7.45
CA HIS A 23 7.11 3.64 7.88
C HIS A 23 6.27 3.69 9.16
N PHE A 24 5.25 2.85 9.27
CA PHE A 24 4.47 2.71 10.47
C PHE A 24 5.33 2.28 11.68
N ALA A 25 6.13 1.23 11.51
CA ALA A 25 7.07 0.75 12.53
C ALA A 25 8.02 1.86 13.00
N THR A 26 8.57 2.65 12.07
CA THR A 26 9.43 3.80 12.38
C THR A 26 8.69 4.85 13.21
N GLY A 27 7.44 5.13 12.90
CA GLY A 27 6.61 6.03 13.73
C GLY A 27 6.40 5.52 15.15
N LEU A 28 6.19 4.20 15.33
CA LEU A 28 6.08 3.57 16.66
C LEU A 28 7.40 3.67 17.45
N LEU A 29 8.54 3.45 16.78
CA LEU A 29 9.87 3.64 17.40
C LEU A 29 10.07 5.07 17.87
N GLY A 30 9.68 6.06 17.05
CA GLY A 30 9.70 7.48 17.41
C GLY A 30 8.80 7.81 18.61
N ALA A 31 7.71 7.05 18.81
CA ALA A 31 6.84 7.16 19.98
C ALA A 31 7.32 6.36 21.20
N GLY A 32 8.51 5.75 21.12
CA GLY A 32 9.19 5.06 22.21
C GLY A 32 8.76 3.61 22.45
N LEU A 33 8.05 2.99 21.51
CA LEU A 33 7.65 1.58 21.61
C LEU A 33 8.77 0.66 21.11
N HIS A 34 8.76 -0.59 21.60
CA HIS A 34 9.55 -1.66 20.99
C HIS A 34 8.83 -2.23 19.78
N VAL A 35 9.57 -2.55 18.73
CA VAL A 35 9.02 -3.11 17.48
C VAL A 35 9.79 -4.35 17.06
N THR A 36 9.09 -5.45 16.88
CA THR A 36 9.57 -6.59 16.09
C THR A 36 8.90 -6.51 14.72
N PHE A 37 9.68 -6.34 13.67
CA PHE A 37 9.19 -6.36 12.29
C PHE A 37 9.43 -7.76 11.71
N LEU A 38 8.34 -8.42 11.29
CA LEU A 38 8.38 -9.80 10.85
C LEU A 38 8.41 -9.86 9.31
N HIS A 39 9.49 -10.43 8.78
CA HIS A 39 9.67 -10.70 7.36
C HIS A 39 9.36 -12.17 7.02
N THR A 40 9.40 -12.51 5.73
CA THR A 40 9.68 -13.88 5.30
C THR A 40 11.20 -14.10 5.24
N ASP A 41 11.65 -15.36 5.34
CA ASP A 41 13.08 -15.71 5.22
C ASP A 41 13.65 -15.20 3.90
N HIS A 42 12.89 -15.35 2.81
CA HIS A 42 13.25 -14.85 1.49
C HIS A 42 13.51 -13.32 1.49
N ASN A 43 12.59 -12.53 2.05
CA ASN A 43 12.73 -11.08 2.06
C ASN A 43 13.82 -10.61 3.02
N LEU A 44 13.96 -11.24 4.20
CA LEU A 44 15.02 -10.88 5.14
C LEU A 44 16.41 -11.17 4.57
N HIS A 45 16.56 -12.29 3.84
CA HIS A 45 17.79 -12.62 3.13
C HIS A 45 18.15 -11.55 2.07
N ARG A 46 17.17 -11.09 1.30
CA ARG A 46 17.34 -10.02 0.29
C ARG A 46 17.76 -8.68 0.90
N LEU A 47 17.24 -8.33 2.06
CA LEU A 47 17.63 -7.11 2.79
C LEU A 47 19.05 -7.20 3.35
N GLY A 48 19.51 -8.39 3.70
CA GLY A 48 20.90 -8.65 4.10
C GLY A 48 21.44 -7.67 5.15
N ARG A 49 22.52 -6.95 4.81
CA ARG A 49 23.18 -5.99 5.71
C ARG A 49 22.28 -4.83 6.13
N ALA A 50 21.40 -4.37 5.26
CA ALA A 50 20.54 -3.23 5.55
C ALA A 50 19.66 -3.49 6.78
N ALA A 51 19.12 -4.71 6.93
CA ALA A 51 18.34 -5.07 8.11
C ALA A 51 19.19 -5.05 9.40
N SER A 52 20.42 -5.56 9.32
CA SER A 52 21.35 -5.57 10.48
C SER A 52 21.78 -4.17 10.89
N GLU A 53 22.08 -3.30 9.94
CA GLU A 53 22.46 -1.91 10.17
C GLU A 53 21.34 -1.13 10.84
N ALA A 54 20.09 -1.35 10.41
CA ALA A 54 18.95 -0.72 11.02
C ALA A 54 18.66 -1.18 12.44
N ALA A 55 18.74 -2.47 12.70
CA ALA A 55 18.61 -3.02 14.04
C ALA A 55 19.68 -2.45 14.99
N THR A 56 20.91 -2.30 14.47
CA THR A 56 22.01 -1.67 15.22
C THR A 56 21.75 -0.20 15.50
N ALA A 57 21.19 0.54 14.54
CA ALA A 57 20.88 1.97 14.70
C ALA A 57 19.69 2.24 15.64
N SER A 58 18.84 1.25 15.89
CA SER A 58 17.66 1.41 16.74
C SER A 58 17.52 0.25 17.74
N PRO A 59 17.93 0.42 19.01
CA PRO A 59 17.92 -0.66 20.00
C PRO A 59 16.51 -1.17 20.38
N ARG A 60 15.46 -0.50 19.92
CA ARG A 60 14.06 -0.93 20.07
C ARG A 60 13.49 -1.60 18.83
N LEU A 61 14.26 -1.76 17.77
CA LEU A 61 13.89 -2.45 16.54
C LEU A 61 14.63 -3.77 16.43
N ARG A 62 13.92 -4.82 16.08
CA ARG A 62 14.52 -6.05 15.58
C ARG A 62 13.74 -6.60 14.40
N PHE A 63 14.44 -7.33 13.55
CA PHE A 63 13.87 -8.08 12.45
C PHE A 63 13.91 -9.57 12.78
N LEU A 64 12.78 -10.22 12.56
CA LEU A 64 12.66 -11.67 12.62
C LEU A 64 12.02 -12.16 11.32
N SER A 65 12.10 -13.45 11.05
CA SER A 65 11.47 -14.03 9.87
C SER A 65 10.78 -15.35 10.14
N VAL A 66 9.90 -15.71 9.21
CA VAL A 66 9.25 -17.01 9.11
C VAL A 66 9.35 -17.49 7.66
N PRO A 67 9.39 -18.82 7.42
CA PRO A 67 9.33 -19.33 6.06
C PRO A 67 8.00 -18.96 5.40
N ASP A 68 8.01 -18.48 4.15
CA ASP A 68 6.80 -18.28 3.36
C ASP A 68 6.27 -19.59 2.75
N GLY A 69 7.10 -20.63 2.78
CA GLY A 69 6.78 -21.97 2.34
C GLY A 69 6.85 -22.20 0.82
N LEU A 70 7.25 -21.19 0.04
CA LEU A 70 7.58 -21.37 -1.38
C LEU A 70 9.03 -21.81 -1.56
N PRO A 71 9.37 -22.47 -2.69
CA PRO A 71 10.77 -22.80 -3.03
C PRO A 71 11.65 -21.55 -3.08
N ASP A 72 12.93 -21.70 -2.81
CA ASP A 72 13.90 -20.58 -2.76
C ASP A 72 14.07 -19.90 -4.12
N ASP A 73 13.92 -20.64 -5.22
CA ASP A 73 14.02 -20.19 -6.60
C ASP A 73 12.73 -19.56 -7.17
N ASP A 74 11.62 -19.58 -6.41
CA ASP A 74 10.41 -18.88 -6.81
C ASP A 74 10.64 -17.35 -6.79
N PRO A 75 10.30 -16.63 -7.88
CA PRO A 75 10.57 -15.20 -7.98
C PRO A 75 9.63 -14.32 -7.15
N ARG A 76 8.57 -14.87 -6.53
CA ARG A 76 7.50 -14.14 -5.83
C ARG A 76 6.90 -13.06 -6.73
N SER A 77 6.65 -13.42 -7.99
CA SER A 77 6.03 -12.55 -8.99
C SER A 77 4.52 -12.39 -8.78
N VAL A 78 3.89 -11.53 -9.57
CA VAL A 78 2.43 -11.37 -9.56
C VAL A 78 1.72 -12.67 -9.94
N ASP A 79 2.32 -13.49 -10.80
CA ASP A 79 1.75 -14.77 -11.25
C ASP A 79 1.73 -15.82 -10.14
N SER A 80 2.69 -15.78 -9.22
CA SER A 80 2.76 -16.65 -8.03
C SER A 80 2.03 -16.08 -6.80
N LEU A 81 1.38 -14.92 -6.90
CA LEU A 81 0.76 -14.26 -5.74
C LEU A 81 -0.32 -15.12 -5.08
N ALA A 82 -1.15 -15.82 -5.84
CA ALA A 82 -2.18 -16.70 -5.29
C ALA A 82 -1.56 -17.87 -4.53
N GLU A 83 -0.50 -18.46 -5.07
CA GLU A 83 0.25 -19.53 -4.40
C GLU A 83 0.96 -19.04 -3.15
N LEU A 84 1.56 -17.85 -3.20
CA LEU A 84 2.16 -17.22 -2.02
C LEU A 84 1.12 -17.00 -0.92
N MET A 85 -0.07 -16.47 -1.24
CA MET A 85 -1.14 -16.24 -0.27
C MET A 85 -1.61 -17.55 0.38
N GLU A 86 -1.76 -18.62 -0.40
CA GLU A 86 -2.13 -19.93 0.11
C GLU A 86 -1.02 -20.56 0.96
N SER A 87 0.23 -20.43 0.57
CA SER A 87 1.38 -20.89 1.34
C SER A 87 1.53 -20.12 2.65
N MET A 88 1.34 -18.80 2.63
CA MET A 88 1.30 -17.98 3.85
C MET A 88 0.20 -18.48 4.81
N ARG A 89 -0.97 -18.78 4.29
CA ARG A 89 -2.11 -19.27 5.08
C ARG A 89 -1.87 -20.66 5.69
N THR A 90 -1.22 -21.57 4.97
CA THR A 90 -1.09 -22.98 5.35
C THR A 90 0.22 -23.32 6.05
N ARG A 91 1.32 -22.72 5.62
CA ARG A 91 2.68 -23.03 6.09
C ARG A 91 3.25 -21.93 6.99
N ALA A 92 3.28 -20.70 6.52
CA ALA A 92 3.83 -19.60 7.31
C ALA A 92 3.05 -19.35 8.60
N SER A 93 1.72 -19.58 8.60
CA SER A 93 0.86 -19.44 9.79
C SER A 93 1.29 -20.36 10.95
N VAL A 94 1.79 -21.54 10.65
CA VAL A 94 2.27 -22.51 11.67
C VAL A 94 3.54 -22.00 12.34
N ALA A 95 4.52 -21.56 11.53
CA ALA A 95 5.77 -20.97 12.02
C ALA A 95 5.52 -19.67 12.78
N TYR A 96 4.60 -18.84 12.28
CA TYR A 96 4.18 -17.60 12.92
C TYR A 96 3.57 -17.85 14.32
N ARG A 97 2.68 -18.85 14.46
CA ARG A 97 2.08 -19.23 15.74
C ARG A 97 3.16 -19.64 16.75
N ALA A 98 4.10 -20.49 16.35
CA ALA A 98 5.18 -20.95 17.20
C ALA A 98 6.08 -19.78 17.65
N LEU A 99 6.46 -18.92 16.71
CA LEU A 99 7.26 -17.73 16.97
C LEU A 99 6.55 -16.79 17.94
N LEU A 100 5.29 -16.41 17.66
CA LEU A 100 4.53 -15.49 18.51
C LEU A 100 4.35 -16.04 19.93
N SER A 101 4.04 -17.34 20.08
CA SER A 101 3.96 -17.99 21.39
C SER A 101 5.27 -17.84 22.19
N SER A 102 6.41 -18.03 21.54
CA SER A 102 7.72 -17.82 22.16
C SER A 102 7.96 -16.37 22.57
N LEU A 103 7.57 -15.39 21.70
CA LEU A 103 7.74 -13.98 21.95
C LEU A 103 6.85 -13.40 23.06
N CYS A 104 5.75 -14.12 23.38
CA CYS A 104 4.83 -13.76 24.47
C CYS A 104 5.24 -14.37 25.82
N ALA A 105 6.03 -15.46 25.84
CA ALA A 105 6.32 -16.26 27.03
C ALA A 105 7.28 -15.62 28.04
N GLY A 106 7.93 -14.50 27.70
CA GLY A 106 8.87 -13.83 28.60
C GLY A 106 9.82 -12.89 27.89
N ARG A 107 10.73 -12.27 28.65
CA ARG A 107 11.76 -11.40 28.08
C ARG A 107 12.76 -12.23 27.29
N ALA A 108 12.96 -11.89 26.02
CA ALA A 108 13.91 -12.57 25.16
C ALA A 108 15.38 -12.40 25.65
N ALA A 109 16.28 -13.30 25.24
CA ALA A 109 17.70 -13.21 25.61
C ALA A 109 18.38 -11.92 25.16
N ASP A 110 17.85 -11.28 24.11
CA ASP A 110 18.28 -9.96 23.60
C ASP A 110 17.74 -8.76 24.39
N GLY A 111 16.99 -9.01 25.48
CA GLY A 111 16.44 -7.98 26.34
C GLY A 111 15.12 -7.38 25.88
N PHE A 112 14.55 -7.79 24.74
CA PHE A 112 13.23 -7.34 24.29
C PHE A 112 12.12 -7.77 25.26
N PRO A 113 11.17 -6.87 25.60
CA PRO A 113 10.01 -7.25 26.40
C PRO A 113 9.10 -8.22 25.60
N PRO A 114 8.19 -8.96 26.28
CA PRO A 114 7.19 -9.77 25.59
C PRO A 114 6.36 -8.96 24.61
N VAL A 115 5.93 -9.58 23.50
CA VAL A 115 4.98 -8.95 22.55
C VAL A 115 3.64 -8.73 23.26
N THR A 116 3.15 -7.51 23.22
CA THR A 116 1.91 -7.08 23.88
C THR A 116 0.79 -6.70 22.91
N CYS A 117 1.11 -6.49 21.65
CA CYS A 117 0.16 -6.19 20.59
C CYS A 117 0.73 -6.63 19.23
N VAL A 118 -0.15 -7.08 18.34
CA VAL A 118 0.21 -7.35 16.95
C VAL A 118 -0.47 -6.35 16.03
N VAL A 119 0.27 -5.80 15.07
CA VAL A 119 -0.29 -5.06 13.93
C VAL A 119 0.02 -5.87 12.67
N ALA A 120 -1.00 -6.53 12.14
CA ALA A 120 -0.88 -7.40 10.98
C ALA A 120 -1.50 -6.77 9.73
N ASP A 121 -1.00 -7.15 8.58
CA ASP A 121 -1.64 -6.83 7.31
C ASP A 121 -3.06 -7.44 7.28
N GLY A 122 -4.06 -6.61 7.09
CA GLY A 122 -5.46 -7.01 7.16
C GLY A 122 -5.92 -7.90 5.99
N ILE A 123 -5.04 -8.20 5.02
CA ILE A 123 -5.29 -9.20 3.98
C ILE A 123 -4.88 -10.61 4.43
N LEU A 124 -4.23 -10.74 5.59
CA LEU A 124 -3.78 -12.01 6.18
C LEU A 124 -4.67 -12.37 7.39
N PRO A 125 -5.82 -13.04 7.21
CA PRO A 125 -6.74 -13.35 8.31
C PRO A 125 -6.08 -14.07 9.48
N PHE A 126 -5.22 -15.07 9.21
CA PHE A 126 -4.52 -15.83 10.24
C PHE A 126 -3.59 -14.96 11.12
N ALA A 127 -3.06 -13.88 10.55
CA ALA A 127 -2.17 -12.98 11.28
C ALA A 127 -2.92 -12.09 12.29
N VAL A 128 -4.26 -12.02 12.18
CA VAL A 128 -5.18 -11.42 13.15
C VAL A 128 -5.72 -12.44 14.12
N ASP A 129 -6.09 -13.65 13.66
CA ASP A 129 -6.71 -14.68 14.50
C ASP A 129 -5.74 -15.30 15.52
N ILE A 130 -4.53 -15.64 15.07
CA ILE A 130 -3.53 -16.30 15.92
C ILE A 130 -3.18 -15.49 17.17
N PRO A 131 -2.90 -14.18 17.09
CA PRO A 131 -2.68 -13.38 18.30
C PRO A 131 -3.87 -13.40 19.26
N GLU A 132 -5.10 -13.19 18.74
CA GLU A 132 -6.31 -13.16 19.58
C GLU A 132 -6.53 -14.51 20.29
N GLU A 133 -6.25 -15.66 19.61
CA GLU A 133 -6.28 -16.99 20.24
C GLU A 133 -5.22 -17.16 21.34
N LEU A 134 -4.09 -16.49 21.22
CA LEU A 134 -3.02 -16.47 22.22
C LEU A 134 -3.24 -15.41 23.31
N GLY A 135 -4.35 -14.69 23.28
CA GLY A 135 -4.66 -13.62 24.23
C GLY A 135 -3.91 -12.30 23.97
N VAL A 136 -3.30 -12.15 22.79
CA VAL A 136 -2.61 -10.92 22.39
C VAL A 136 -3.52 -10.12 21.45
N PRO A 137 -3.82 -8.84 21.77
CA PRO A 137 -4.68 -8.02 20.90
C PRO A 137 -4.07 -7.80 19.52
N ALA A 138 -4.90 -7.95 18.48
CA ALA A 138 -4.51 -7.75 17.10
C ALA A 138 -5.22 -6.53 16.48
N ILE A 139 -4.47 -5.76 15.71
CA ILE A 139 -4.91 -4.61 14.91
C ILE A 139 -4.68 -4.95 13.44
N ALA A 140 -5.67 -4.73 12.58
CA ALA A 140 -5.53 -4.92 11.15
C ALA A 140 -5.04 -3.64 10.48
N PHE A 141 -4.02 -3.71 9.64
CA PHE A 141 -3.56 -2.60 8.83
C PHE A 141 -3.89 -2.86 7.36
N ARG A 142 -4.65 -1.95 6.73
CA ARG A 142 -4.94 -2.00 5.30
C ARG A 142 -3.99 -1.06 4.57
N THR A 143 -3.16 -1.63 3.72
CA THR A 143 -2.13 -0.92 2.95
C THR A 143 -2.65 -0.33 1.64
N VAL A 144 -3.91 -0.60 1.30
CA VAL A 144 -4.67 -0.04 0.17
C VAL A 144 -5.51 1.16 0.62
N SER A 145 -6.10 1.89 -0.33
CA SER A 145 -6.99 3.03 -0.03
C SER A 145 -8.24 2.61 0.75
N ALA A 146 -8.77 3.50 1.59
CA ALA A 146 -10.03 3.28 2.28
C ALA A 146 -11.19 3.10 1.28
N SER A 147 -11.12 3.80 0.15
CA SER A 147 -12.09 3.68 -0.95
C SER A 147 -12.10 2.27 -1.54
N ALA A 148 -10.94 1.66 -1.74
CA ALA A 148 -10.85 0.27 -2.21
C ALA A 148 -11.37 -0.72 -1.16
N VAL A 149 -11.06 -0.52 0.12
CA VAL A 149 -11.62 -1.34 1.20
C VAL A 149 -13.14 -1.25 1.22
N LEU A 150 -13.71 -0.05 1.05
CA LEU A 150 -15.16 0.13 0.99
C LEU A 150 -15.77 -0.58 -0.23
N ALA A 151 -15.12 -0.54 -1.39
CA ALA A 151 -15.57 -1.27 -2.57
C ALA A 151 -15.56 -2.79 -2.34
N TYR A 152 -14.49 -3.36 -1.75
CA TYR A 152 -14.46 -4.78 -1.38
C TYR A 152 -15.55 -5.15 -0.35
N LEU A 153 -15.79 -4.31 0.65
CA LEU A 153 -16.89 -4.51 1.62
C LEU A 153 -18.25 -4.48 0.96
N SER A 154 -18.39 -3.77 -0.16
CA SER A 154 -19.65 -3.60 -0.90
C SER A 154 -19.93 -4.73 -1.89
N VAL A 155 -18.95 -5.59 -2.22
CA VAL A 155 -19.13 -6.68 -3.21
C VAL A 155 -20.37 -7.53 -2.94
N PRO A 156 -20.65 -8.02 -1.72
CA PRO A 156 -21.88 -8.76 -1.45
C PRO A 156 -23.15 -7.95 -1.79
N ARG A 157 -23.14 -6.66 -1.48
CA ARG A 157 -24.24 -5.76 -1.80
C ARG A 157 -24.40 -5.54 -3.30
N LEU A 158 -23.29 -5.45 -4.05
CA LEU A 158 -23.32 -5.33 -5.51
C LEU A 158 -23.97 -6.57 -6.15
N VAL A 159 -23.70 -7.76 -5.60
CA VAL A 159 -24.34 -9.01 -6.04
C VAL A 159 -25.85 -8.98 -5.74
N GLU A 160 -26.25 -8.59 -4.54
CA GLU A 160 -27.67 -8.49 -4.14
C GLU A 160 -28.45 -7.50 -5.04
N LEU A 161 -27.82 -6.40 -5.45
CA LEU A 161 -28.42 -5.38 -6.31
C LEU A 161 -28.41 -5.75 -7.81
N GLY A 162 -27.76 -6.86 -8.18
CA GLY A 162 -27.57 -7.27 -9.58
C GLY A 162 -26.59 -6.39 -10.35
N GLU A 163 -25.75 -5.63 -9.66
CA GLU A 163 -24.63 -4.88 -10.27
C GLU A 163 -23.45 -5.81 -10.65
N LEU A 164 -23.33 -6.94 -9.96
CA LEU A 164 -22.41 -8.04 -10.27
C LEU A 164 -23.19 -9.37 -10.37
N PRO A 165 -22.87 -10.24 -11.36
CA PRO A 165 -21.93 -10.03 -12.48
C PRO A 165 -22.40 -8.89 -13.38
N PHE A 166 -21.48 -8.25 -14.09
CA PHE A 166 -21.87 -7.22 -15.05
C PHE A 166 -22.82 -7.81 -16.11
N PRO A 167 -23.87 -7.08 -16.55
CA PRO A 167 -24.75 -7.53 -17.63
C PRO A 167 -23.95 -7.81 -18.90
N GLU A 168 -24.33 -8.86 -19.65
CA GLU A 168 -23.75 -9.13 -20.97
C GLU A 168 -23.96 -7.93 -21.90
N GLY A 169 -22.86 -7.47 -22.54
CA GLY A 169 -22.89 -6.29 -23.40
C GLY A 169 -23.02 -4.95 -22.66
N GLY A 170 -22.98 -4.95 -21.32
CA GLY A 170 -23.01 -3.72 -20.53
C GLY A 170 -21.71 -2.92 -20.69
N GLU A 171 -21.85 -1.59 -20.81
CA GLU A 171 -20.71 -0.71 -20.97
C GLU A 171 -19.95 -0.52 -19.65
N LEU A 172 -18.62 -0.54 -19.71
CA LEU A 172 -17.75 -0.37 -18.55
C LEU A 172 -17.81 1.05 -17.94
N ASP A 173 -18.29 2.03 -18.71
CA ASP A 173 -18.45 3.41 -18.24
C ASP A 173 -19.77 3.67 -17.51
N GLU A 174 -20.64 2.67 -17.42
CA GLU A 174 -21.89 2.82 -16.65
C GLU A 174 -21.60 3.01 -15.16
N PRO A 175 -22.37 3.92 -14.49
CA PRO A 175 -22.28 4.12 -13.05
C PRO A 175 -22.59 2.85 -12.27
N VAL A 176 -21.91 2.65 -11.15
CA VAL A 176 -22.17 1.57 -10.19
C VAL A 176 -22.96 2.09 -9.00
N ARG A 177 -24.03 1.37 -8.65
CA ARG A 177 -24.83 1.63 -7.44
C ARG A 177 -24.48 0.64 -6.34
N GLY A 178 -24.55 1.08 -5.11
CA GLY A 178 -24.37 0.18 -3.95
C GLY A 178 -22.98 0.19 -3.33
N VAL A 179 -22.07 1.12 -3.73
CA VAL A 179 -20.87 1.49 -2.99
C VAL A 179 -21.14 2.84 -2.31
N PRO A 180 -21.44 2.86 -1.00
CA PRO A 180 -21.95 4.06 -0.33
C PRO A 180 -21.01 5.26 -0.42
N GLY A 181 -21.50 6.41 -0.88
CA GLY A 181 -20.73 7.65 -1.00
C GLY A 181 -19.81 7.72 -2.22
N MET A 182 -19.90 6.75 -3.15
CA MET A 182 -19.14 6.73 -4.41
C MET A 182 -20.06 6.75 -5.65
N GLU A 183 -21.36 6.73 -5.47
CA GLU A 183 -22.36 6.60 -6.54
C GLU A 183 -22.27 7.73 -7.59
N SER A 184 -21.77 8.90 -7.19
CA SER A 184 -21.66 10.05 -8.09
C SER A 184 -20.50 10.00 -9.08
N PHE A 185 -19.52 9.10 -8.84
CA PHE A 185 -18.32 9.07 -9.69
C PHE A 185 -17.86 7.66 -10.08
N LEU A 186 -18.25 6.60 -9.34
CA LEU A 186 -17.77 5.25 -9.56
C LEU A 186 -18.45 4.60 -10.78
N ARG A 187 -17.67 4.03 -11.68
CA ARG A 187 -18.12 3.29 -12.85
C ARG A 187 -17.75 1.81 -12.73
N ARG A 188 -18.31 0.94 -13.56
CA ARG A 188 -17.98 -0.49 -13.60
C ARG A 188 -16.48 -0.72 -13.78
N ARG A 189 -15.83 0.03 -14.70
CA ARG A 189 -14.38 -0.08 -14.95
C ARG A 189 -13.51 0.36 -13.77
N ASP A 190 -14.06 1.08 -12.82
CA ASP A 190 -13.35 1.59 -11.66
C ASP A 190 -13.34 0.61 -10.49
N LEU A 191 -14.18 -0.43 -10.51
CA LEU A 191 -14.11 -1.54 -9.57
C LEU A 191 -12.82 -2.37 -9.78
N PRO A 192 -12.38 -3.14 -8.76
CA PRO A 192 -11.27 -4.08 -8.94
C PRO A 192 -11.43 -4.92 -10.20
N ILE A 193 -10.36 -5.11 -10.97
CA ILE A 193 -10.41 -5.72 -12.30
C ILE A 193 -11.07 -7.11 -12.28
N GLN A 194 -10.95 -7.84 -11.19
CA GLN A 194 -11.56 -9.15 -10.99
C GLN A 194 -13.10 -9.09 -11.05
N CYS A 195 -13.71 -7.94 -10.77
CA CYS A 195 -15.15 -7.76 -10.91
C CYS A 195 -15.62 -7.87 -12.38
N ARG A 196 -14.73 -7.63 -13.36
CA ARG A 196 -15.03 -7.75 -14.79
C ARG A 196 -15.16 -9.21 -15.24
N HIS A 197 -14.46 -10.10 -14.54
CA HIS A 197 -14.45 -11.54 -14.80
C HIS A 197 -15.38 -12.30 -13.86
N PHE A 198 -16.14 -11.58 -13.03
CA PHE A 198 -17.06 -12.15 -12.10
C PHE A 198 -18.20 -12.88 -12.83
N THR A 199 -18.35 -14.17 -12.57
CA THR A 199 -19.40 -15.02 -13.15
C THR A 199 -20.49 -15.33 -12.13
N LYS A 200 -21.60 -15.93 -12.57
CA LYS A 200 -22.67 -16.37 -11.65
C LYS A 200 -22.21 -17.42 -10.61
N THR A 201 -21.11 -18.08 -10.87
CA THR A 201 -20.54 -19.10 -10.00
C THR A 201 -19.61 -18.51 -8.93
N HIS A 202 -19.33 -17.23 -8.94
CA HIS A 202 -18.48 -16.52 -7.96
C HIS A 202 -17.03 -17.04 -7.86
N ASP A 203 -16.44 -17.50 -8.96
CA ASP A 203 -15.24 -18.33 -8.96
C ASP A 203 -13.90 -17.58 -9.15
N ASP A 204 -13.83 -16.25 -8.95
CA ASP A 204 -12.52 -15.58 -8.93
C ASP A 204 -11.88 -15.69 -7.53
N PRO A 205 -10.86 -16.55 -7.33
CA PRO A 205 -10.25 -16.79 -6.01
C PRO A 205 -9.58 -15.54 -5.43
N VAL A 206 -9.06 -14.66 -6.29
CA VAL A 206 -8.37 -13.44 -5.86
C VAL A 206 -9.38 -12.44 -5.30
N LEU A 207 -10.51 -12.24 -6.00
CA LEU A 207 -11.59 -11.39 -5.49
C LEU A 207 -12.16 -11.94 -4.19
N GLN A 208 -12.45 -13.24 -4.14
CA GLN A 208 -12.96 -13.88 -2.91
C GLN A 208 -12.00 -13.72 -1.74
N THR A 209 -10.70 -13.92 -1.96
CA THR A 209 -9.68 -13.73 -0.93
C THR A 209 -9.63 -12.27 -0.45
N ALA A 210 -9.67 -11.31 -1.37
CA ALA A 210 -9.67 -9.89 -1.03
C ALA A 210 -10.92 -9.47 -0.25
N VAL A 211 -12.10 -9.92 -0.67
CA VAL A 211 -13.38 -9.67 0.02
C VAL A 211 -13.38 -10.33 1.40
N ALA A 212 -13.05 -11.62 1.47
CA ALA A 212 -13.01 -12.38 2.73
C ALA A 212 -12.03 -11.76 3.73
N GLY A 213 -10.80 -11.44 3.31
CA GLY A 213 -9.81 -10.77 4.16
C GLY A 213 -10.27 -9.38 4.63
N THR A 214 -10.96 -8.64 3.75
CA THR A 214 -11.51 -7.32 4.11
C THR A 214 -12.64 -7.44 5.15
N VAL A 215 -13.58 -8.36 4.96
CA VAL A 215 -14.63 -8.65 5.94
C VAL A 215 -14.04 -9.16 7.25
N HIS A 216 -13.00 -9.99 7.18
CA HIS A 216 -12.33 -10.57 8.34
C HIS A 216 -11.65 -9.49 9.22
N SER A 217 -11.18 -8.39 8.62
CA SER A 217 -10.58 -7.27 9.35
C SER A 217 -11.51 -6.69 10.44
N ARG A 218 -12.83 -6.94 10.37
CA ARG A 218 -13.81 -6.58 11.42
C ARG A 218 -13.56 -7.27 12.76
N LYS A 219 -12.85 -8.39 12.78
CA LYS A 219 -12.52 -9.13 14.02
C LYS A 219 -11.41 -8.47 14.81
N ALA A 220 -10.54 -7.71 14.16
CA ALA A 220 -9.45 -7.01 14.80
C ALA A 220 -9.93 -5.96 15.81
N ARG A 221 -9.08 -5.57 16.76
CA ARG A 221 -9.37 -4.54 17.75
C ARG A 221 -9.56 -3.16 17.11
N ALA A 222 -8.88 -2.90 16.03
CA ALA A 222 -8.99 -1.68 15.23
C ALA A 222 -8.58 -1.95 13.78
N LEU A 223 -8.92 -1.00 12.90
CA LEU A 223 -8.51 -0.96 11.50
C LEU A 223 -7.68 0.30 11.25
N LEU A 224 -6.47 0.13 10.70
CA LEU A 224 -5.57 1.21 10.34
C LEU A 224 -5.56 1.42 8.83
N PHE A 225 -5.47 2.70 8.44
CA PHE A 225 -5.28 3.13 7.06
C PHE A 225 -4.11 4.10 6.94
N ASN A 226 -3.26 3.87 5.95
CA ASN A 226 -2.28 4.85 5.51
C ASN A 226 -2.96 5.89 4.61
N THR A 227 -3.82 6.73 5.18
CA THR A 227 -4.55 7.78 4.47
C THR A 227 -4.79 8.99 5.36
N ALA A 228 -5.24 10.10 4.77
CA ALA A 228 -5.60 11.33 5.46
C ALA A 228 -7.10 11.64 5.32
N MET A 229 -7.64 12.38 6.28
CA MET A 229 -9.05 12.80 6.25
C MET A 229 -9.38 13.69 5.04
N SER A 230 -8.44 14.50 4.57
CA SER A 230 -8.61 15.32 3.37
C SER A 230 -8.73 14.48 2.08
N LEU A 231 -8.21 13.27 2.07
CA LEU A 231 -8.24 12.38 0.90
C LEU A 231 -9.51 11.54 0.82
N GLU A 232 -9.89 10.88 1.94
CA GLU A 232 -10.89 9.81 1.90
C GLU A 232 -11.96 9.91 3.00
N ARG A 233 -12.34 11.11 3.41
CA ARG A 233 -13.33 11.35 4.48
C ARG A 233 -14.63 10.56 4.27
N SER A 234 -15.16 10.54 3.04
CA SER A 234 -16.42 9.85 2.72
C SER A 234 -16.28 8.34 2.94
N ALA A 235 -15.25 7.71 2.38
CA ALA A 235 -15.03 6.27 2.53
C ALA A 235 -14.80 5.87 4.00
N LEU A 236 -13.98 6.63 4.73
CA LEU A 236 -13.73 6.41 6.16
C LEU A 236 -15.03 6.51 6.99
N ALA A 237 -15.90 7.47 6.68
CA ALA A 237 -17.20 7.62 7.36
C ALA A 237 -18.10 6.41 7.13
N GLN A 238 -18.10 5.82 5.93
CA GLN A 238 -18.87 4.62 5.60
C GLN A 238 -18.29 3.33 6.19
N ILE A 239 -16.95 3.26 6.36
CA ILE A 239 -16.29 2.09 6.97
C ILE A 239 -16.48 2.06 8.49
N LYS A 240 -16.41 3.22 9.15
CA LYS A 240 -16.41 3.35 10.60
C LYS A 240 -17.55 2.59 11.31
N PRO A 241 -18.82 2.55 10.84
CA PRO A 241 -19.89 1.80 11.49
C PRO A 241 -19.68 0.27 11.47
N HIS A 242 -18.83 -0.25 10.60
CA HIS A 242 -18.57 -1.68 10.43
C HIS A 242 -17.38 -2.19 11.24
N MET A 243 -16.62 -1.30 11.90
CA MET A 243 -15.40 -1.61 12.62
C MET A 243 -15.50 -1.17 14.08
N ARG A 244 -14.70 -1.80 14.97
CA ARG A 244 -14.65 -1.41 16.40
C ARG A 244 -14.01 -0.03 16.57
N ASP A 245 -12.91 0.18 15.88
CA ASP A 245 -12.20 1.47 15.82
C ASP A 245 -11.51 1.63 14.47
N VAL A 246 -11.35 2.88 14.00
CA VAL A 246 -10.70 3.19 12.72
C VAL A 246 -9.74 4.35 12.91
N PHE A 247 -8.53 4.20 12.39
CA PHE A 247 -7.47 5.20 12.43
C PHE A 247 -6.96 5.53 11.04
N ALA A 248 -7.07 6.78 10.62
CA ALA A 248 -6.47 7.32 9.40
C ALA A 248 -5.19 8.07 9.77
N ILE A 249 -4.03 7.41 9.57
CA ILE A 249 -2.74 7.83 10.15
C ILE A 249 -1.70 8.23 9.10
N GLY A 250 -2.10 8.42 7.86
CA GLY A 250 -1.17 8.68 6.75
C GLY A 250 -1.27 10.10 6.18
N PRO A 251 -0.44 10.37 5.17
CA PRO A 251 0.61 9.53 4.57
C PRO A 251 1.81 9.28 5.48
N LEU A 252 2.06 8.02 5.83
CA LEU A 252 3.07 7.64 6.81
C LEU A 252 4.49 8.00 6.39
N HIS A 253 4.82 7.91 5.10
CA HIS A 253 6.13 8.28 4.58
C HIS A 253 6.47 9.77 4.79
N ALA A 254 5.45 10.61 4.98
CA ALA A 254 5.62 12.04 5.23
C ALA A 254 5.58 12.39 6.73
N ILE A 255 4.96 11.55 7.56
CA ILE A 255 4.89 11.72 9.03
C ILE A 255 6.12 11.13 9.72
N SER A 256 6.51 9.93 9.31
CA SER A 256 7.63 9.21 9.93
C SER A 256 8.95 9.67 9.33
N PRO A 257 10.02 9.85 10.12
CA PRO A 257 11.35 10.05 9.57
C PRO A 257 11.69 8.91 8.61
N ALA A 258 12.53 9.18 7.62
CA ALA A 258 12.99 8.14 6.71
C ALA A 258 13.52 6.95 7.52
N PRO A 259 13.09 5.71 7.24
CA PRO A 259 13.63 4.56 7.94
C PRO A 259 15.14 4.56 7.80
N ALA A 260 15.86 4.25 8.88
CA ALA A 260 17.31 4.07 8.85
C ALA A 260 17.73 2.83 8.03
N VAL A 261 16.75 2.10 7.47
CA VAL A 261 16.91 0.90 6.64
C VAL A 261 16.57 1.22 5.22
N ALA A 262 17.31 0.68 4.27
CA ALA A 262 16.86 0.56 2.90
C ALA A 262 15.52 -0.19 2.89
N THR A 263 14.45 0.51 2.56
CA THR A 263 13.09 -0.04 2.49
C THR A 263 12.87 -0.84 1.21
N SER A 264 13.80 -0.75 0.26
CA SER A 264 13.68 -1.35 -1.06
C SER A 264 14.31 -2.74 -1.11
N LEU A 265 13.57 -3.69 -1.66
CA LEU A 265 14.08 -5.01 -2.06
C LEU A 265 14.90 -4.94 -3.36
N TRP A 266 14.99 -3.77 -3.99
CA TRP A 266 15.71 -3.50 -5.23
C TRP A 266 16.83 -2.50 -4.97
N ARG A 267 17.96 -2.68 -5.67
CA ARG A 267 19.04 -1.71 -5.62
C ARG A 267 18.65 -0.46 -6.39
N GLU A 268 18.76 0.68 -5.75
CA GLU A 268 18.51 1.99 -6.36
C GLU A 268 19.67 2.40 -7.27
N ASP A 269 19.35 3.08 -8.38
CA ASP A 269 20.33 3.65 -9.30
C ASP A 269 20.94 4.91 -8.71
N ASP A 270 22.27 4.97 -8.72
CA ASP A 270 23.03 6.08 -8.14
C ASP A 270 23.15 7.28 -9.10
N GLY A 271 22.87 7.12 -10.40
CA GLY A 271 23.07 8.11 -11.46
C GLY A 271 21.83 8.94 -11.79
N CYS A 272 20.64 8.46 -11.48
CA CYS A 272 19.37 9.08 -11.89
C CYS A 272 19.20 10.53 -11.38
N MET A 273 19.65 10.81 -10.16
CA MET A 273 19.58 12.15 -9.58
C MET A 273 20.48 13.14 -10.32
N ALA A 274 21.70 12.74 -10.64
CA ALA A 274 22.64 13.57 -11.41
C ALA A 274 22.12 13.83 -12.84
N TRP A 275 21.44 12.87 -13.46
CA TRP A 275 20.78 13.06 -14.75
C TRP A 275 19.63 14.08 -14.64
N LEU A 276 18.82 14.01 -13.58
CA LEU A 276 17.76 14.98 -13.30
C LEU A 276 18.28 16.39 -13.06
N ASP A 277 19.42 16.54 -12.38
CA ASP A 277 20.07 17.85 -12.15
C ASP A 277 20.39 18.58 -13.45
N GLY A 278 20.71 17.83 -14.52
CA GLY A 278 20.95 18.37 -15.87
C GLY A 278 19.69 18.79 -16.62
N GLN A 279 18.48 18.54 -16.11
CA GLN A 279 17.23 18.86 -16.77
C GLN A 279 16.65 20.22 -16.31
N ALA A 280 15.82 20.82 -17.17
CA ALA A 280 15.11 22.05 -16.84
C ALA A 280 13.99 21.77 -15.80
N ASP A 281 13.58 22.81 -15.09
CA ASP A 281 12.51 22.72 -14.10
C ASP A 281 11.21 22.22 -14.76
N ARG A 282 10.59 21.21 -14.12
CA ARG A 282 9.30 20.62 -14.53
C ARG A 282 9.26 20.15 -15.99
N SER A 283 10.40 19.71 -16.52
CA SER A 283 10.50 19.25 -17.91
C SER A 283 10.43 17.75 -18.08
N VAL A 284 10.65 16.97 -17.01
CA VAL A 284 10.79 15.51 -17.05
C VAL A 284 9.50 14.80 -16.71
N VAL A 285 9.15 13.80 -17.51
CA VAL A 285 8.12 12.82 -17.21
C VAL A 285 8.76 11.68 -16.41
N TYR A 286 8.38 11.50 -15.17
CA TYR A 286 8.79 10.34 -14.38
C TYR A 286 7.81 9.20 -14.61
N VAL A 287 8.31 8.00 -14.92
CA VAL A 287 7.52 6.81 -15.22
C VAL A 287 7.90 5.68 -14.27
N SER A 288 6.91 5.17 -13.52
CA SER A 288 7.08 3.98 -12.67
C SER A 288 5.79 3.19 -12.58
N LEU A 289 5.83 1.94 -13.04
CA LEU A 289 4.71 1.01 -13.01
C LEU A 289 4.73 0.08 -11.78
N GLY A 290 5.53 0.44 -10.77
CA GLY A 290 5.62 -0.27 -9.49
C GLY A 290 6.40 -1.57 -9.55
N SER A 291 6.26 -2.40 -8.50
CA SER A 291 7.09 -3.60 -8.31
C SER A 291 6.49 -4.88 -8.87
N LEU A 292 5.22 -4.89 -9.30
CA LEU A 292 4.52 -6.11 -9.71
C LEU A 292 3.88 -6.04 -11.11
N ALA A 293 3.63 -4.83 -11.65
CA ALA A 293 2.99 -4.71 -12.96
C ALA A 293 3.86 -5.31 -14.07
N VAL A 294 3.22 -6.01 -15.00
CA VAL A 294 3.83 -6.57 -16.21
C VAL A 294 3.02 -6.06 -17.40
N ILE A 295 3.70 -5.68 -18.48
CA ILE A 295 3.08 -5.18 -19.72
C ILE A 295 3.40 -6.09 -20.89
N SER A 296 2.46 -6.22 -21.85
CA SER A 296 2.70 -7.00 -23.05
C SER A 296 3.70 -6.31 -23.99
N LYS A 297 4.24 -7.04 -24.96
CA LYS A 297 5.16 -6.47 -25.97
C LYS A 297 4.49 -5.36 -26.78
N GLU A 298 3.23 -5.52 -27.09
CA GLU A 298 2.41 -4.54 -27.82
C GLU A 298 2.21 -3.29 -26.98
N GLN A 299 1.83 -3.46 -25.71
CA GLN A 299 1.69 -2.35 -24.76
C GLN A 299 3.01 -1.62 -24.57
N PHE A 300 4.12 -2.34 -24.43
CA PHE A 300 5.46 -1.75 -24.31
C PHE A 300 5.79 -0.85 -25.51
N LYS A 301 5.55 -1.36 -26.75
CA LYS A 301 5.81 -0.62 -27.99
C LYS A 301 4.95 0.65 -28.09
N GLU A 302 3.65 0.54 -27.84
CA GLU A 302 2.74 1.67 -27.89
C GLU A 302 3.09 2.73 -26.83
N PHE A 303 3.37 2.28 -25.61
CA PHE A 303 3.75 3.14 -24.50
C PHE A 303 5.05 3.91 -24.77
N LEU A 304 6.11 3.21 -25.17
CA LEU A 304 7.40 3.82 -25.55
C LEU A 304 7.24 4.81 -26.69
N SER A 305 6.48 4.43 -27.75
CA SER A 305 6.23 5.31 -28.88
C SER A 305 5.49 6.57 -28.48
N GLY A 306 4.50 6.46 -27.60
CA GLY A 306 3.77 7.60 -27.06
C GLY A 306 4.64 8.51 -26.22
N LEU A 307 5.49 7.98 -25.34
CA LEU A 307 6.44 8.76 -24.56
C LEU A 307 7.41 9.55 -25.45
N VAL A 308 8.01 8.86 -26.44
CA VAL A 308 8.94 9.49 -27.39
C VAL A 308 8.24 10.61 -28.18
N ALA A 309 7.01 10.41 -28.61
CA ALA A 309 6.23 11.39 -29.37
C ALA A 309 5.92 12.66 -28.56
N THR A 310 5.91 12.61 -27.23
CA THR A 310 5.73 13.80 -26.39
C THR A 310 6.86 14.82 -26.58
N GLY A 311 8.07 14.37 -26.93
CA GLY A 311 9.28 15.19 -26.99
C GLY A 311 9.83 15.66 -25.63
N PHE A 312 9.14 15.39 -24.53
CA PHE A 312 9.64 15.66 -23.17
C PHE A 312 10.74 14.67 -22.79
N PRO A 313 11.76 15.10 -22.02
CA PRO A 313 12.65 14.15 -21.34
C PRO A 313 11.86 13.24 -20.43
N PHE A 314 12.30 11.98 -20.30
CA PHE A 314 11.67 11.04 -19.37
C PHE A 314 12.69 10.20 -18.60
N LEU A 315 12.38 9.94 -17.33
CA LEU A 315 13.04 8.98 -16.47
C LEU A 315 12.08 7.79 -16.28
N TRP A 316 12.43 6.62 -16.81
CA TRP A 316 11.59 5.43 -16.73
C TRP A 316 12.22 4.36 -15.84
N VAL A 317 11.54 3.99 -14.77
CA VAL A 317 11.87 2.82 -13.95
C VAL A 317 11.34 1.58 -14.63
N LEU A 318 12.23 0.79 -15.19
CA LEU A 318 11.93 -0.41 -15.96
C LEU A 318 12.69 -1.60 -15.38
N ARG A 319 11.98 -2.46 -14.66
CA ARG A 319 12.59 -3.64 -14.05
C ARG A 319 13.05 -4.64 -15.11
N PRO A 320 14.16 -5.38 -14.87
CA PRO A 320 14.67 -6.37 -15.81
C PRO A 320 13.67 -7.48 -16.17
N ASP A 321 12.79 -7.84 -15.23
CA ASP A 321 11.75 -8.86 -15.42
C ASP A 321 10.56 -8.39 -16.30
N MET A 322 10.47 -7.10 -16.59
CA MET A 322 9.41 -6.54 -17.47
C MET A 322 9.73 -6.59 -18.96
N VAL A 323 10.98 -6.84 -19.33
CA VAL A 323 11.45 -6.75 -20.71
C VAL A 323 12.22 -7.99 -21.12
N GLY A 324 11.95 -8.48 -22.35
CA GLY A 324 12.79 -9.49 -23.00
C GLY A 324 13.73 -8.85 -24.02
N ALA A 325 14.65 -9.62 -24.60
CA ALA A 325 15.67 -9.13 -25.50
C ALA A 325 15.16 -8.26 -26.67
N SER A 326 13.96 -8.55 -27.19
CA SER A 326 13.36 -7.75 -28.27
C SER A 326 12.89 -6.36 -27.82
N GLN A 327 12.43 -6.25 -26.59
CA GLN A 327 12.04 -4.96 -26.01
C GLN A 327 13.26 -4.13 -25.62
N GLU A 328 14.34 -4.77 -25.13
CA GLU A 328 15.62 -4.09 -24.86
C GLU A 328 16.21 -3.47 -26.11
N ALA A 329 16.21 -4.18 -27.25
CA ALA A 329 16.67 -3.62 -28.52
C ALA A 329 15.82 -2.41 -28.96
N ALA A 330 14.49 -2.53 -28.91
CA ALA A 330 13.58 -1.44 -29.27
C ALA A 330 13.74 -0.23 -28.34
N LEU A 331 14.00 -0.46 -27.04
CA LEU A 331 14.26 0.59 -26.08
C LEU A 331 15.58 1.31 -26.39
N GLN A 332 16.64 0.57 -26.68
CA GLN A 332 17.95 1.14 -27.03
C GLN A 332 17.87 1.97 -28.33
N ASP A 333 17.15 1.47 -29.34
CA ASP A 333 16.91 2.21 -30.57
C ASP A 333 16.17 3.54 -30.31
N ALA A 334 15.14 3.51 -29.46
CA ALA A 334 14.39 4.69 -29.09
C ALA A 334 15.25 5.70 -28.30
N ILE A 335 16.05 5.23 -27.33
CA ILE A 335 16.99 6.09 -26.58
C ILE A 335 18.01 6.72 -27.51
N ASN A 336 18.58 5.96 -28.45
CA ASN A 336 19.53 6.47 -29.44
C ASN A 336 18.91 7.54 -30.35
N ALA A 337 17.64 7.35 -30.70
CA ALA A 337 16.91 8.29 -31.57
C ALA A 337 16.60 9.64 -30.87
N VAL A 338 16.24 9.61 -29.58
CA VAL A 338 15.93 10.84 -28.82
C VAL A 338 17.16 11.47 -28.15
N GLY A 339 18.23 10.71 -27.97
CA GLY A 339 19.47 11.08 -27.29
C GLY A 339 19.43 10.84 -25.78
N ASN A 340 20.57 10.43 -25.21
CA ASN A 340 20.73 10.09 -23.78
C ASN A 340 20.41 11.25 -22.83
N ASN A 341 20.46 12.49 -23.31
CA ASN A 341 20.05 13.65 -22.53
C ASN A 341 18.53 13.79 -22.37
N LYS A 342 17.75 13.09 -23.19
CA LYS A 342 16.28 13.10 -23.12
C LYS A 342 15.65 11.82 -22.56
N ALA A 343 16.38 10.74 -22.47
CA ALA A 343 15.85 9.47 -21.95
C ALA A 343 16.84 8.86 -20.95
N SER A 344 16.36 8.56 -19.76
CA SER A 344 17.06 7.77 -18.76
C SER A 344 16.17 6.59 -18.37
N VAL A 345 16.69 5.37 -18.50
CA VAL A 345 15.97 4.15 -18.14
C VAL A 345 16.83 3.38 -17.16
N VAL A 346 16.29 3.12 -16.00
CA VAL A 346 17.01 2.52 -14.88
C VAL A 346 16.14 1.45 -14.19
N PRO A 347 16.74 0.44 -13.55
CA PRO A 347 15.98 -0.65 -12.94
C PRO A 347 15.16 -0.20 -11.72
N TRP A 348 15.68 0.71 -10.91
CA TRP A 348 15.04 1.21 -9.69
C TRP A 348 15.61 2.56 -9.26
N VAL A 349 14.81 3.37 -8.55
CA VAL A 349 15.21 4.71 -8.10
C VAL A 349 14.72 5.00 -6.68
N PRO A 350 15.32 5.98 -5.97
CA PRO A 350 14.75 6.56 -4.76
C PRO A 350 13.51 7.41 -5.11
N GLN A 351 12.36 6.78 -5.34
CA GLN A 351 11.14 7.39 -5.92
C GLN A 351 10.74 8.70 -5.25
N ARG A 352 10.83 8.79 -3.93
CA ARG A 352 10.46 9.99 -3.19
C ARG A 352 11.38 11.18 -3.50
N ASP A 353 12.66 10.92 -3.65
CA ASP A 353 13.64 11.97 -3.98
C ASP A 353 13.47 12.41 -5.43
N VAL A 354 13.20 11.45 -6.34
CA VAL A 354 12.86 11.75 -7.73
C VAL A 354 11.59 12.61 -7.81
N LEU A 355 10.52 12.27 -7.10
CA LEU A 355 9.27 13.05 -7.11
C LEU A 355 9.44 14.46 -6.51
N ARG A 356 10.40 14.67 -5.60
CA ARG A 356 10.75 15.99 -5.05
C ARG A 356 11.62 16.81 -5.96
N HIS A 357 12.24 16.17 -6.94
CA HIS A 357 13.23 16.84 -7.76
C HIS A 357 12.59 17.93 -8.64
N ARG A 358 13.20 19.13 -8.70
CA ARG A 358 12.68 20.29 -9.43
C ARG A 358 12.37 20.02 -10.91
N ALA A 359 13.12 19.09 -11.53
CA ALA A 359 12.99 18.78 -12.95
C ALA A 359 11.75 17.94 -13.26
N VAL A 360 11.17 17.22 -12.29
CA VAL A 360 10.01 16.36 -12.53
C VAL A 360 8.73 17.20 -12.66
N GLY A 361 8.04 17.05 -13.78
CA GLY A 361 6.83 17.81 -14.12
C GLY A 361 5.54 16.99 -14.03
N CYS A 362 5.63 15.66 -14.24
CA CYS A 362 4.52 14.74 -14.25
C CYS A 362 4.97 13.36 -13.79
N PHE A 363 4.07 12.62 -13.13
CA PHE A 363 4.27 11.23 -12.71
C PHE A 363 3.32 10.30 -13.45
N LEU A 364 3.84 9.50 -14.39
CA LEU A 364 3.09 8.43 -15.02
C LEU A 364 3.24 7.17 -14.17
N THR A 365 2.12 6.68 -13.61
CA THR A 365 2.12 5.69 -12.55
C THR A 365 1.02 4.65 -12.70
N HIS A 366 1.26 3.44 -12.17
CA HIS A 366 0.23 2.40 -12.02
C HIS A 366 -0.81 2.70 -10.94
N ASN A 367 -0.64 3.77 -10.17
CA ASN A 367 -1.53 4.18 -9.07
C ASN A 367 -1.70 3.17 -7.93
N GLY A 368 -0.72 2.34 -7.63
CA GLY A 368 -0.65 1.68 -6.33
C GLY A 368 -0.67 2.72 -5.21
N TRP A 369 -1.30 2.41 -4.08
CA TRP A 369 -1.63 3.43 -3.06
C TRP A 369 -0.41 4.20 -2.55
N ASN A 370 0.73 3.55 -2.31
CA ASN A 370 1.93 4.26 -1.86
C ASN A 370 2.41 5.29 -2.89
N SER A 371 2.52 4.89 -4.17
CA SER A 371 2.92 5.81 -5.24
C SER A 371 1.93 6.96 -5.43
N THR A 372 0.64 6.68 -5.27
CA THR A 372 -0.41 7.72 -5.28
C THR A 372 -0.20 8.72 -4.14
N LEU A 373 0.04 8.25 -2.92
CA LEU A 373 0.30 9.12 -1.77
C LEU A 373 1.60 9.92 -1.91
N GLU A 374 2.66 9.30 -2.44
CA GLU A 374 3.93 9.97 -2.69
C GLU A 374 3.76 11.09 -3.73
N GLY A 375 3.06 10.81 -4.83
CA GLY A 375 2.73 11.83 -5.84
C GLY A 375 1.87 12.97 -5.28
N ILE A 376 0.87 12.65 -4.44
CA ILE A 376 0.00 13.66 -3.80
C ILE A 376 0.81 14.56 -2.86
N VAL A 377 1.67 14.00 -2.01
CA VAL A 377 2.46 14.77 -1.03
C VAL A 377 3.38 15.78 -1.72
N GLU A 378 3.93 15.40 -2.87
CA GLU A 378 4.81 16.27 -3.66
C GLU A 378 4.04 17.18 -4.64
N GLY A 379 2.70 17.08 -4.70
CA GLY A 379 1.86 17.91 -5.56
C GLY A 379 2.07 17.64 -7.05
N MET A 380 2.34 16.37 -7.40
CA MET A 380 2.62 15.96 -8.77
C MET A 380 1.33 15.77 -9.59
N PRO A 381 1.22 16.38 -10.78
CA PRO A 381 0.28 15.92 -11.79
C PRO A 381 0.52 14.47 -12.15
N MET A 382 -0.53 13.64 -12.19
CA MET A 382 -0.40 12.21 -12.45
C MET A 382 -1.09 11.79 -13.76
N VAL A 383 -0.46 10.86 -14.49
CA VAL A 383 -1.12 10.06 -15.53
C VAL A 383 -1.21 8.64 -15.02
N CYS A 384 -2.42 8.11 -14.96
CA CYS A 384 -2.73 6.89 -14.23
C CYS A 384 -2.99 5.74 -15.20
N TRP A 385 -2.17 4.68 -15.13
CA TRP A 385 -2.35 3.45 -15.89
C TRP A 385 -2.46 2.25 -14.93
N PRO A 386 -3.67 1.99 -14.38
CA PRO A 386 -3.89 0.95 -13.39
C PRO A 386 -3.93 -0.45 -13.99
N PHE A 387 -3.46 -1.46 -13.25
CA PHE A 387 -3.41 -2.87 -13.64
C PHE A 387 -4.30 -3.76 -12.77
N PHE A 388 -4.18 -3.69 -11.43
CA PHE A 388 -4.88 -4.59 -10.49
C PHE A 388 -5.10 -3.96 -9.11
N ALA A 389 -5.74 -4.71 -8.21
CA ALA A 389 -6.04 -4.36 -6.82
C ALA A 389 -6.85 -3.06 -6.69
N ASP A 390 -6.35 -2.10 -5.90
CA ASP A 390 -6.98 -0.81 -5.64
C ASP A 390 -6.69 0.26 -6.71
N GLN A 391 -5.84 -0.06 -7.68
CA GLN A 391 -5.31 0.89 -8.65
C GLN A 391 -6.40 1.54 -9.50
N GLN A 392 -7.45 0.78 -9.89
CA GLN A 392 -8.57 1.30 -10.68
C GLN A 392 -9.35 2.38 -9.92
N ILE A 393 -9.59 2.16 -8.63
CA ILE A 393 -10.28 3.13 -7.77
C ILE A 393 -9.39 4.34 -7.52
N ASN A 394 -8.12 4.13 -7.20
CA ASN A 394 -7.16 5.22 -6.98
C ASN A 394 -7.02 6.12 -8.21
N SER A 395 -6.93 5.52 -9.40
CA SER A 395 -6.92 6.23 -10.68
C SER A 395 -8.18 7.07 -10.89
N ARG A 396 -9.35 6.54 -10.52
CA ARG A 396 -10.61 7.28 -10.58
C ARG A 396 -10.65 8.46 -9.60
N LEU A 397 -10.11 8.28 -8.39
CA LEU A 397 -9.98 9.37 -7.41
C LEU A 397 -9.09 10.48 -7.96
N VAL A 398 -7.96 10.15 -8.53
CA VAL A 398 -7.02 11.11 -9.15
C VAL A 398 -7.70 11.90 -10.27
N GLY A 399 -8.36 11.21 -11.20
CA GLY A 399 -8.93 11.85 -12.39
C GLY A 399 -10.24 12.59 -12.14
N ALA A 400 -11.17 12.00 -11.38
CA ALA A 400 -12.53 12.51 -11.27
C ALA A 400 -12.84 13.25 -9.95
N VAL A 401 -12.23 12.82 -8.84
CA VAL A 401 -12.54 13.36 -7.51
C VAL A 401 -11.56 14.47 -7.15
N TRP A 402 -10.29 14.18 -7.17
CA TRP A 402 -9.25 15.16 -6.82
C TRP A 402 -8.83 16.05 -7.98
N ARG A 403 -9.04 15.59 -9.22
CA ARG A 403 -8.64 16.29 -10.46
C ARG A 403 -7.17 16.69 -10.48
N THR A 404 -6.34 15.82 -9.91
CA THR A 404 -4.89 15.99 -9.80
C THR A 404 -4.13 15.28 -10.91
N GLY A 405 -4.86 14.72 -11.87
CA GLY A 405 -4.27 13.98 -12.98
C GLY A 405 -5.31 13.42 -13.94
N LEU A 406 -4.88 12.52 -14.79
CA LEU A 406 -5.64 11.91 -15.87
C LEU A 406 -5.70 10.40 -15.71
N ASP A 407 -6.85 9.81 -15.99
CA ASP A 407 -7.15 8.41 -15.84
C ASP A 407 -7.11 7.69 -17.21
N MET A 408 -5.96 7.12 -17.55
CA MET A 408 -5.74 6.43 -18.83
C MET A 408 -6.46 5.06 -18.89
N LYS A 409 -6.68 4.44 -17.75
CA LYS A 409 -7.35 3.13 -17.61
C LYS A 409 -6.76 2.05 -18.53
N ASP A 410 -7.64 1.42 -19.26
CA ASP A 410 -7.39 0.19 -20.01
C ASP A 410 -6.70 0.44 -21.37
N VAL A 411 -6.61 1.71 -21.80
CA VAL A 411 -6.15 2.06 -23.15
C VAL A 411 -4.68 2.42 -23.12
N CYS A 412 -3.84 1.53 -23.63
CA CYS A 412 -2.44 1.80 -23.91
C CYS A 412 -2.22 1.92 -25.43
N ASP A 413 -2.56 3.09 -25.94
CA ASP A 413 -2.33 3.50 -27.34
C ASP A 413 -1.39 4.69 -27.36
N ARG A 414 -0.48 4.75 -28.32
CA ARG A 414 0.55 5.80 -28.42
C ARG A 414 -0.02 7.21 -28.44
N ALA A 415 -1.12 7.43 -29.13
CA ALA A 415 -1.75 8.73 -29.24
C ALA A 415 -2.42 9.14 -27.92
N VAL A 416 -2.97 8.16 -27.19
CA VAL A 416 -3.54 8.40 -25.84
C VAL A 416 -2.44 8.72 -24.83
N VAL A 417 -1.33 7.97 -24.84
CA VAL A 417 -0.17 8.23 -23.97
C VAL A 417 0.41 9.63 -24.23
N GLU A 418 0.67 9.95 -25.52
CA GLU A 418 1.19 11.25 -25.91
C GLU A 418 0.25 12.38 -25.43
N ARG A 419 -1.02 12.32 -25.75
CA ARG A 419 -2.02 13.33 -25.40
C ARG A 419 -2.11 13.54 -23.89
N MET A 420 -2.24 12.46 -23.12
CA MET A 420 -2.40 12.57 -21.67
C MET A 420 -1.14 13.07 -20.97
N VAL A 421 0.03 12.65 -21.42
CA VAL A 421 1.29 13.17 -20.86
C VAL A 421 1.43 14.66 -21.15
N ARG A 422 1.16 15.12 -22.40
CA ARG A 422 1.18 16.56 -22.73
C ARG A 422 0.21 17.35 -21.86
N GLU A 423 -1.03 16.87 -21.75
CA GLU A 423 -2.05 17.52 -20.94
C GLU A 423 -1.63 17.62 -19.46
N ALA A 424 -1.11 16.55 -18.86
CA ALA A 424 -0.63 16.57 -17.48
C ALA A 424 0.58 17.50 -17.27
N MET A 425 1.48 17.57 -18.26
CA MET A 425 2.66 18.44 -18.22
C MET A 425 2.29 19.93 -18.37
N GLU A 426 1.30 20.25 -19.18
CA GLU A 426 0.97 21.62 -19.62
C GLU A 426 -0.20 22.25 -18.85
N SER A 427 -1.13 21.43 -18.31
CA SER A 427 -2.33 21.92 -17.63
C SER A 427 -2.03 22.64 -16.32
N ALA A 428 -2.31 23.93 -16.29
CA ALA A 428 -2.23 24.73 -15.07
C ALA A 428 -3.32 24.33 -14.04
N GLU A 429 -4.50 23.87 -14.50
CA GLU A 429 -5.60 23.42 -13.66
C GLU A 429 -5.24 22.16 -12.89
N ILE A 430 -4.76 21.12 -13.59
CA ILE A 430 -4.33 19.85 -12.96
C ILE A 430 -3.22 20.13 -11.94
N ARG A 431 -2.24 20.94 -12.31
CA ARG A 431 -1.14 21.32 -11.42
C ARG A 431 -1.61 22.09 -10.20
N GLY A 432 -2.53 23.05 -10.40
CA GLY A 432 -3.12 23.81 -9.30
C GLY A 432 -3.89 22.92 -8.33
N SER A 433 -4.67 21.96 -8.84
CA SER A 433 -5.39 20.97 -8.05
C SER A 433 -4.43 20.06 -7.27
N ALA A 434 -3.36 19.57 -7.90
CA ALA A 434 -2.35 18.74 -7.25
C ALA A 434 -1.64 19.47 -6.10
N GLN A 435 -1.23 20.73 -6.33
CA GLN A 435 -0.62 21.56 -5.30
C GLN A 435 -1.59 21.90 -4.15
N ALA A 436 -2.85 22.18 -4.45
CA ALA A 436 -3.86 22.45 -3.43
C ALA A 436 -4.11 21.21 -2.55
N LEU A 437 -4.21 20.02 -3.14
CA LEU A 437 -4.36 18.77 -2.42
C LEU A 437 -3.13 18.47 -1.54
N ALA A 438 -1.93 18.66 -2.07
CA ALA A 438 -0.68 18.52 -1.31
C ALA A 438 -0.66 19.41 -0.06
N GLN A 439 -1.12 20.67 -0.18
CA GLN A 439 -1.21 21.58 0.94
C GLN A 439 -2.23 21.12 2.00
N GLN A 440 -3.35 20.52 1.58
CA GLN A 440 -4.33 19.96 2.52
C GLN A 440 -3.74 18.78 3.28
N VAL A 441 -3.08 17.84 2.59
CA VAL A 441 -2.41 16.70 3.20
C VAL A 441 -1.28 17.15 4.14
N LYS A 442 -0.52 18.17 3.77
CA LYS A 442 0.50 18.76 4.67
C LYS A 442 -0.11 19.28 5.97
N ARG A 443 -1.30 19.88 5.93
CA ARG A 443 -2.02 20.27 7.16
C ARG A 443 -2.45 19.08 8.00
N ASP A 444 -2.91 17.99 7.37
CA ASP A 444 -3.31 16.78 8.10
C ASP A 444 -2.15 16.14 8.87
N ILE A 445 -0.94 16.15 8.31
CA ILE A 445 0.23 15.50 8.89
C ILE A 445 1.05 16.38 9.85
N THR A 446 0.84 17.70 9.85
CA THR A 446 1.52 18.59 10.79
C THR A 446 0.96 18.43 12.21
N GLU A 447 1.68 18.92 13.20
CA GLU A 447 1.24 18.86 14.60
C GLU A 447 -0.13 19.56 14.78
N GLY A 448 -1.08 18.85 15.41
CA GLY A 448 -2.47 19.28 15.53
C GLY A 448 -3.35 18.94 14.32
N GLY A 449 -2.78 18.50 13.23
CA GLY A 449 -3.53 18.00 12.06
C GLY A 449 -4.20 16.64 12.34
N SER A 450 -5.14 16.27 11.47
CA SER A 450 -5.98 15.07 11.67
C SER A 450 -5.14 13.79 11.75
N SER A 451 -4.23 13.56 10.82
CA SER A 451 -3.39 12.35 10.77
C SER A 451 -2.41 12.29 11.95
N ALA A 452 -1.79 13.42 12.30
CA ALA A 452 -0.89 13.49 13.46
C ALA A 452 -1.63 13.22 14.77
N THR A 453 -2.86 13.73 14.91
CA THR A 453 -3.73 13.50 16.08
C THR A 453 -4.15 12.03 16.15
N GLU A 454 -4.58 11.44 15.03
CA GLU A 454 -4.96 10.04 14.96
C GLU A 454 -3.78 9.10 15.24
N PHE A 455 -2.56 9.45 14.81
CA PHE A 455 -1.36 8.67 15.13
C PHE A 455 -1.06 8.72 16.66
N LYS A 456 -1.16 9.88 17.29
CA LYS A 456 -1.04 10.00 18.75
C LYS A 456 -2.12 9.19 19.49
N ARG A 457 -3.38 9.24 19.00
CA ARG A 457 -4.50 8.44 19.53
C ARG A 457 -4.23 6.94 19.40
N LEU A 458 -3.71 6.49 18.26
CA LEU A 458 -3.33 5.10 18.03
C LEU A 458 -2.21 4.63 18.98
N VAL A 459 -1.16 5.42 19.16
CA VAL A 459 -0.07 5.10 20.09
C VAL A 459 -0.62 4.91 21.52
N LYS A 460 -1.52 5.79 21.96
CA LYS A 460 -2.20 5.64 23.23
C LYS A 460 -3.03 4.36 23.28
N PHE A 461 -3.82 4.09 22.26
CA PHE A 461 -4.64 2.89 22.15
C PHE A 461 -3.80 1.61 22.26
N ILE A 462 -2.66 1.52 21.57
CA ILE A 462 -1.72 0.39 21.65
C ILE A 462 -1.18 0.23 23.08
N LYS A 463 -0.80 1.33 23.72
CA LYS A 463 -0.31 1.29 25.12
C LYS A 463 -1.40 0.82 26.08
N ASP A 464 -2.64 1.25 25.92
CA ASP A 464 -3.78 0.83 26.74
C ASP A 464 -4.09 -0.68 26.54
N LEU A 465 -4.05 -1.19 25.29
CA LEU A 465 -4.15 -2.63 25.01
C LEU A 465 -3.03 -3.42 25.69
N SER A 466 -1.79 -2.95 25.62
CA SER A 466 -0.64 -3.60 26.24
C SER A 466 -0.75 -3.70 27.77
N MET A 467 -1.33 -2.70 28.43
CA MET A 467 -1.57 -2.72 29.88
C MET A 467 -2.67 -3.68 30.28
N SER A 468 -3.69 -3.84 29.43
CA SER A 468 -4.82 -4.76 29.69
C SER A 468 -4.40 -6.23 29.55
N SER A 469 -3.52 -6.54 28.63
CA SER A 469 -2.97 -7.90 28.40
C SER A 469 -2.00 -8.33 29.51
N ALA A 470 -1.36 -7.39 30.21
CA ALA A 470 -0.44 -7.66 31.32
C ALA A 470 -1.15 -8.02 32.64
N ARG A 471 -2.49 -8.04 32.71
CA ARG A 471 -3.29 -8.41 33.87
C ARG A 471 -4.04 -9.73 33.61
N PRO A 472 -3.42 -10.90 33.75
CA PRO A 472 -4.16 -12.15 33.78
C PRO A 472 -4.86 -12.26 35.15
N GLY A 473 -6.18 -12.13 35.18
CA GLY A 473 -7.02 -12.49 36.32
C GLY A 473 -7.68 -11.36 37.10
N LEU A 474 -8.52 -10.55 36.48
CA LEU A 474 -9.62 -9.83 37.16
C LEU A 474 -10.71 -9.51 36.11
N SER A 475 -11.37 -10.50 35.59
CA SER A 475 -12.66 -10.29 34.89
C SER A 475 -13.49 -11.55 34.97
N ASN A 476 -14.70 -11.40 35.42
CA ASN A 476 -15.88 -12.25 35.42
C ASN A 476 -16.37 -12.87 36.75
N ASP A 477 -15.71 -12.69 37.88
CA ASP A 477 -16.28 -13.23 39.13
C ASP A 477 -17.01 -12.19 40.02
N GLU A 478 -16.77 -10.88 39.83
CA GLU A 478 -17.48 -9.85 40.59
C GLU A 478 -18.87 -9.50 40.06
N SER A 479 -19.10 -9.60 38.76
CA SER A 479 -20.44 -9.32 38.17
C SER A 479 -21.47 -10.45 38.43
N LEU A 480 -21.02 -11.63 38.77
CA LEU A 480 -21.87 -12.75 39.17
C LEU A 480 -22.16 -12.81 40.69
N ARG A 481 -21.29 -12.23 41.51
CA ARG A 481 -21.51 -12.13 42.97
C ARG A 481 -22.49 -11.01 43.35
N GLU A 482 -22.51 -9.89 42.63
CA GLU A 482 -23.49 -8.82 42.86
C GLU A 482 -24.91 -9.13 42.42
N LYS A 483 -25.12 -10.08 41.45
CA LYS A 483 -26.44 -10.52 41.05
C LYS A 483 -27.06 -11.56 41.95
N ASN A 484 -26.26 -12.25 42.78
CA ASN A 484 -26.75 -13.26 43.74
C ASN A 484 -26.99 -12.75 45.13
N LEU A 485 -26.68 -11.47 45.41
CA LEU A 485 -26.96 -10.82 46.70
C LEU A 485 -28.21 -9.91 46.65
N LYS A 486 -28.95 -9.91 45.55
CA LYS A 486 -30.24 -9.20 45.40
C LYS A 486 -31.38 -10.14 44.94
N LYS A 487 -31.38 -11.36 45.43
CA LYS A 487 -32.57 -12.21 45.42
C LYS A 487 -32.91 -12.68 46.84
#